data_dda34e7e5172d2855f35d91b8c382531
#
_entry.id   dda34e7e5172d2855f35d91b8c382531
#
_cell.length_a   1.000
_cell.length_b   1.000
_cell.length_c   1.000
_cell.angle_alpha   90.00
_cell.angle_beta   90.00
_cell.angle_gamma   90.00
#
_symmetry.space_group_name_H-M   'P 1'
#
loop_
_entity.id
_entity.type
_entity.pdbx_description
1 polymer ?
#
loop_
_entity_poly.entity_id
_entity_poly.type
_entity_poly.pdbx_seq_one_letter_code
_entity_poly.pdbx_strand_id
1 'polypeptide(L)'
;LSYAKMLIDLHGGRMGAFNNKDRGATFFYEIPANLQEQEVSCPQHSYLNELLSSPEEEEKIESGSFSLQGYSLLIVEDKQDLREFLKNALKDKFKKIYQAENGLVALEVIKQQQPDIIVSDVMMPQMNGYQLCKEIKENLNISHIPVILLTARADSESQMLGYKLGADAYLPKPFEMEMLLSVIQNQMRNREYIKSRYRGNQFILSPQEATFSNADEQFMIKLNEMIDQNLSQPDLDVKFLTAQMAMSRTSLYNKIKELTGMGANDYINRRRIDKAIILLTQSDMSITEISEQVGFTYQRYFSTLFKEMKGMTPSQFRAQHGSTQQQSE
;
A
#
# COMPACT_ATOMS: atom_id res chain seq x y z
N LEU A 1 0.02 4.79 -35.32
CA LEU A 1 1.09 4.90 -36.34
C LEU A 1 2.44 5.23 -35.69
N SER A 2 2.53 6.19 -34.76
CA SER A 2 3.79 6.57 -34.09
C SER A 2 4.43 5.40 -33.33
N TYR A 3 3.62 4.56 -32.67
CA TYR A 3 4.08 3.39 -31.95
C TYR A 3 4.60 2.28 -32.89
N ALA A 4 3.88 2.00 -33.97
CA ALA A 4 4.33 1.04 -34.98
C ALA A 4 5.66 1.47 -35.62
N LYS A 5 5.83 2.78 -35.87
CA LYS A 5 7.08 3.33 -36.38
C LYS A 5 8.23 3.10 -35.40
N MET A 6 8.02 3.38 -34.10
CA MET A 6 9.05 3.18 -33.06
C MET A 6 9.49 1.70 -32.95
N LEU A 7 8.55 0.75 -33.02
CA LEU A 7 8.89 -0.68 -33.02
C LEU A 7 9.70 -1.10 -34.25
N ILE A 8 9.33 -0.60 -35.42
CA ILE A 8 10.03 -0.92 -36.68
C ILE A 8 11.42 -0.30 -36.67
N ASP A 9 11.57 0.94 -36.21
CA ASP A 9 12.87 1.64 -36.08
C ASP A 9 13.78 0.92 -35.07
N LEU A 10 13.25 0.40 -33.96
CA LEU A 10 13.98 -0.44 -32.97
C LEU A 10 14.53 -1.74 -33.58
N HIS A 11 13.84 -2.30 -34.55
CA HIS A 11 14.31 -3.50 -35.29
C HIS A 11 15.15 -3.17 -36.51
N GLY A 12 15.63 -1.91 -36.64
CA GLY A 12 16.43 -1.48 -37.78
C GLY A 12 15.65 -1.49 -39.09
N GLY A 13 14.33 -1.50 -39.02
CA GLY A 13 13.43 -1.52 -40.16
C GLY A 13 13.02 -0.11 -40.62
N ARG A 14 12.14 -0.05 -41.58
CA ARG A 14 11.51 1.18 -42.06
C ARG A 14 10.03 1.00 -42.31
N MET A 15 9.27 2.06 -42.11
CA MET A 15 7.87 2.10 -42.51
C MET A 15 7.53 3.40 -43.27
N GLY A 16 6.55 3.30 -44.14
CA GLY A 16 6.08 4.43 -44.91
C GLY A 16 4.64 4.25 -45.36
N ALA A 17 4.12 5.31 -46.00
CA ALA A 17 2.83 5.29 -46.63
C ALA A 17 2.86 6.03 -47.95
N PHE A 18 2.07 5.57 -48.90
CA PHE A 18 1.87 6.28 -50.18
C PHE A 18 0.40 6.18 -50.60
N ASN A 19 -0.04 7.18 -51.37
CA ASN A 19 -1.38 7.19 -51.89
C ASN A 19 -1.48 6.28 -53.12
N ASN A 20 -2.51 5.47 -53.19
CA ASN A 20 -2.79 4.62 -54.35
C ASN A 20 -3.30 5.50 -55.53
N LYS A 21 -3.08 5.06 -56.74
CA LYS A 21 -3.45 5.79 -57.95
C LYS A 21 -4.96 5.99 -58.10
N ASP A 22 -5.77 5.07 -57.63
CA ASP A 22 -7.22 5.11 -57.81
C ASP A 22 -7.99 5.57 -56.55
N ARG A 23 -7.74 4.98 -55.38
CA ARG A 23 -8.27 5.40 -54.05
C ARG A 23 -7.51 4.74 -52.93
N GLY A 24 -7.43 5.43 -51.76
CA GLY A 24 -6.84 4.88 -50.52
C GLY A 24 -5.35 5.08 -50.41
N ALA A 25 -4.77 4.67 -49.32
CA ALA A 25 -3.34 4.69 -49.04
C ALA A 25 -2.83 3.32 -48.65
N THR A 26 -1.62 3.01 -49.11
CA THR A 26 -0.88 1.77 -48.71
C THR A 26 0.13 2.13 -47.63
N PHE A 27 0.10 1.42 -46.53
CA PHE A 27 1.13 1.45 -45.50
C PHE A 27 2.00 0.23 -45.66
N PHE A 28 3.33 0.42 -45.62
CA PHE A 28 4.28 -0.68 -45.66
C PHE A 28 5.28 -0.59 -44.52
N TYR A 29 5.84 -1.72 -44.15
CA TYR A 29 6.99 -1.83 -43.26
C TYR A 29 7.95 -2.88 -43.78
N GLU A 30 9.23 -2.68 -43.53
CA GLU A 30 10.31 -3.60 -43.87
C GLU A 30 11.13 -3.81 -42.61
N ILE A 31 11.43 -5.07 -42.27
CA ILE A 31 12.27 -5.46 -41.15
C ILE A 31 13.39 -6.31 -41.72
N PRO A 32 14.68 -6.10 -41.33
CA PRO A 32 15.79 -6.93 -41.78
C PRO A 32 15.58 -8.41 -41.41
N ALA A 33 15.81 -9.33 -42.35
CA ALA A 33 15.62 -10.77 -42.12
C ALA A 33 16.72 -11.39 -41.24
N ASN A 34 17.86 -10.70 -41.06
CA ASN A 34 18.97 -11.14 -40.22
C ASN A 34 19.03 -10.30 -38.94
N LEU A 35 18.18 -10.60 -37.99
CA LEU A 35 18.32 -10.12 -36.61
C LEU A 35 19.42 -10.99 -35.97
N GLN A 36 20.66 -10.48 -35.92
CA GLN A 36 21.61 -10.96 -34.93
C GLN A 36 21.08 -10.51 -33.57
N GLU A 37 21.00 -11.42 -32.60
CA GLU A 37 20.79 -11.10 -31.21
C GLU A 37 21.92 -10.15 -30.76
N GLN A 38 21.72 -8.84 -30.92
CA GLN A 38 22.49 -7.88 -30.18
C GLN A 38 21.80 -7.79 -28.82
N GLU A 39 22.52 -8.20 -27.78
CA GLU A 39 22.19 -7.81 -26.41
C GLU A 39 22.14 -6.27 -26.36
N VAL A 40 20.97 -5.70 -26.62
CA VAL A 40 20.70 -4.30 -26.33
C VAL A 40 20.62 -4.24 -24.82
N SER A 41 21.70 -3.80 -24.18
CA SER A 41 21.67 -3.40 -22.78
C SER A 41 20.63 -2.28 -22.66
N CYS A 42 19.43 -2.67 -22.30
CA CYS A 42 18.36 -1.72 -21.99
C CYS A 42 18.78 -0.92 -20.76
N PRO A 43 18.82 0.43 -20.79
CA PRO A 43 19.19 1.22 -19.62
C PRO A 43 18.18 1.15 -18.47
N GLN A 44 17.22 0.24 -18.54
CA GLN A 44 16.09 0.13 -17.59
C GLN A 44 16.41 -0.57 -16.26
N HIS A 45 17.61 -1.16 -16.11
CA HIS A 45 17.95 -1.84 -14.84
C HIS A 45 18.46 -0.92 -13.73
N SER A 46 18.81 0.35 -14.02
CA SER A 46 19.34 1.23 -12.98
C SER A 46 18.23 1.79 -12.04
N TYR A 47 17.04 2.03 -12.54
CA TYR A 47 15.95 2.61 -11.71
C TYR A 47 15.25 1.58 -10.83
N LEU A 48 15.18 0.31 -11.23
CA LEU A 48 14.64 -0.75 -10.38
C LEU A 48 15.59 -1.10 -9.22
N ASN A 49 16.90 -1.02 -9.45
CA ASN A 49 17.88 -1.25 -8.41
C ASN A 49 17.97 -0.10 -7.39
N GLU A 50 17.68 1.15 -7.77
CA GLU A 50 17.59 2.27 -6.83
C GLU A 50 16.33 2.23 -5.95
N LEU A 51 15.24 1.67 -6.46
CA LEU A 51 14.00 1.43 -5.68
C LEU A 51 14.07 0.17 -4.81
N LEU A 52 15.03 -0.73 -5.09
CA LEU A 52 15.21 -1.99 -4.36
C LEU A 52 16.44 -1.97 -3.42
N SER A 53 17.31 -0.93 -3.52
CA SER A 53 18.48 -0.81 -2.67
C SER A 53 18.22 0.14 -1.49
N SER A 54 17.55 -0.35 -0.47
CA SER A 54 17.85 0.07 0.89
C SER A 54 18.97 -0.83 1.40
N PRO A 55 20.12 -0.30 1.81
CA PRO A 55 21.16 -1.12 2.39
C PRO A 55 20.74 -1.52 3.80
N GLU A 56 20.96 -2.78 4.10
CA GLU A 56 20.89 -3.45 5.40
C GLU A 56 19.64 -4.30 5.67
N GLU A 57 19.95 -5.58 5.72
CA GLU A 57 19.21 -6.80 6.04
C GLU A 57 18.79 -7.64 4.82
N GLU A 58 19.80 -8.30 4.19
CA GLU A 58 19.60 -9.56 3.49
C GLU A 58 19.23 -10.66 4.51
N GLU A 59 18.06 -10.57 5.13
CA GLU A 59 17.39 -11.77 5.58
C GLU A 59 16.84 -12.51 4.35
N LYS A 60 17.26 -13.76 4.20
CA LYS A 60 16.78 -14.71 3.20
C LYS A 60 15.26 -14.64 3.08
N ILE A 61 14.77 -13.80 2.18
CA ILE A 61 13.37 -13.88 1.76
C ILE A 61 13.30 -15.11 0.88
N GLU A 62 12.88 -16.22 1.47
CA GLU A 62 12.41 -17.37 0.70
C GLU A 62 11.44 -16.85 -0.37
N SER A 63 11.72 -17.19 -1.61
CA SER A 63 10.92 -16.86 -2.79
C SER A 63 9.59 -17.62 -2.82
N GLY A 64 8.80 -17.48 -1.75
CA GLY A 64 7.40 -17.87 -1.72
C GLY A 64 6.60 -16.88 -2.56
N SER A 65 6.05 -17.30 -3.68
CA SER A 65 5.15 -16.49 -4.50
C SER A 65 3.99 -15.98 -3.64
N PHE A 66 3.92 -14.65 -3.43
CA PHE A 66 2.80 -14.04 -2.71
C PHE A 66 1.50 -14.31 -3.46
N SER A 67 0.55 -15.00 -2.82
CA SER A 67 -0.71 -15.37 -3.46
C SER A 67 -1.70 -14.21 -3.46
N LEU A 68 -2.21 -13.86 -4.63
CA LEU A 68 -3.25 -12.85 -4.81
C LEU A 68 -4.68 -13.42 -4.76
N GLN A 69 -4.85 -14.74 -4.60
CA GLN A 69 -6.16 -15.41 -4.63
C GLN A 69 -7.13 -15.00 -3.51
N GLY A 70 -6.63 -14.33 -2.46
CA GLY A 70 -7.46 -13.76 -1.39
C GLY A 70 -8.03 -12.38 -1.70
N TYR A 71 -7.51 -11.69 -2.72
CA TYR A 71 -7.72 -10.27 -2.99
C TYR A 71 -8.57 -10.01 -4.23
N SER A 72 -9.16 -8.83 -4.29
CA SER A 72 -9.95 -8.33 -5.41
C SER A 72 -9.22 -7.18 -6.13
N LEU A 73 -9.32 -7.16 -7.46
CA LEU A 73 -8.70 -6.17 -8.34
C LEU A 73 -9.78 -5.35 -9.04
N LEU A 74 -9.59 -4.05 -9.17
CA LEU A 74 -10.34 -3.19 -10.10
C LEU A 74 -9.43 -2.79 -11.26
N ILE A 75 -9.87 -3.10 -12.48
CA ILE A 75 -9.23 -2.67 -13.73
C ILE A 75 -10.03 -1.50 -14.31
N VAL A 76 -9.36 -0.36 -14.54
CA VAL A 76 -9.95 0.83 -15.13
C VAL A 76 -9.24 1.14 -16.44
N GLU A 77 -9.94 0.97 -17.55
CA GLU A 77 -9.39 1.10 -18.91
C GLU A 77 -10.53 1.42 -19.86
N ASP A 78 -10.42 2.44 -20.70
CA ASP A 78 -11.48 2.86 -21.64
C ASP A 78 -11.67 1.88 -22.80
N LYS A 79 -10.56 1.26 -23.25
CA LYS A 79 -10.59 0.31 -24.37
C LYS A 79 -11.07 -1.05 -23.91
N GLN A 80 -12.24 -1.48 -24.37
CA GLN A 80 -12.86 -2.74 -23.99
C GLN A 80 -11.94 -3.94 -24.25
N ASP A 81 -11.27 -3.99 -25.41
CA ASP A 81 -10.40 -5.10 -25.77
C ASP A 81 -9.23 -5.27 -24.79
N LEU A 82 -8.61 -4.15 -24.41
CA LEU A 82 -7.50 -4.17 -23.44
C LEU A 82 -8.00 -4.51 -22.04
N ARG A 83 -9.16 -3.97 -21.64
CA ARG A 83 -9.79 -4.27 -20.34
C ARG A 83 -10.12 -5.76 -20.20
N GLU A 84 -10.70 -6.38 -21.24
CA GLU A 84 -10.99 -7.83 -21.28
C GLU A 84 -9.72 -8.67 -21.35
N PHE A 85 -8.68 -8.21 -22.09
CA PHE A 85 -7.39 -8.88 -22.12
C PHE A 85 -6.76 -8.94 -20.72
N LEU A 86 -6.66 -7.80 -20.01
CA LEU A 86 -6.11 -7.73 -18.66
C LEU A 86 -6.91 -8.61 -17.68
N LYS A 87 -8.24 -8.56 -17.75
CA LYS A 87 -9.10 -9.43 -16.93
C LYS A 87 -8.82 -10.91 -17.19
N ASN A 88 -8.77 -11.33 -18.45
CA ASN A 88 -8.54 -12.73 -18.81
C ASN A 88 -7.16 -13.23 -18.39
N ALA A 89 -6.13 -12.39 -18.50
CA ALA A 89 -4.77 -12.70 -18.08
C ALA A 89 -4.63 -12.81 -16.54
N LEU A 90 -5.48 -12.10 -15.79
CA LEU A 90 -5.37 -12.01 -14.32
C LEU A 90 -6.45 -12.83 -13.57
N LYS A 91 -7.48 -13.36 -14.25
CA LYS A 91 -8.65 -14.01 -13.61
C LYS A 91 -8.30 -15.14 -12.64
N ASP A 92 -7.27 -15.94 -12.96
CA ASP A 92 -6.86 -17.09 -12.15
C ASP A 92 -5.96 -16.70 -10.97
N LYS A 93 -5.54 -15.42 -10.91
CA LYS A 93 -4.65 -14.90 -9.87
C LYS A 93 -5.42 -14.23 -8.73
N PHE A 94 -6.60 -13.69 -8.99
CA PHE A 94 -7.40 -12.93 -8.03
C PHE A 94 -8.70 -13.65 -7.64
N LYS A 95 -9.18 -13.37 -6.42
CA LYS A 95 -10.50 -13.82 -5.96
C LYS A 95 -11.64 -13.26 -6.82
N LYS A 96 -11.53 -11.99 -7.19
CA LYS A 96 -12.51 -11.27 -7.98
C LYS A 96 -11.89 -10.12 -8.75
N ILE A 97 -12.32 -9.90 -9.99
CA ILE A 97 -11.90 -8.77 -10.81
C ILE A 97 -13.13 -7.96 -11.18
N TYR A 98 -13.08 -6.67 -10.83
CA TYR A 98 -14.04 -5.66 -11.24
C TYR A 98 -13.50 -4.88 -12.43
N GLN A 99 -14.37 -4.27 -13.19
CA GLN A 99 -14.04 -3.49 -14.37
C GLN A 99 -14.74 -2.14 -14.35
N ALA A 100 -14.07 -1.11 -14.86
CA ALA A 100 -14.63 0.22 -15.12
C ALA A 100 -14.05 0.78 -16.41
N GLU A 101 -14.83 1.54 -17.15
CA GLU A 101 -14.42 2.13 -18.43
C GLU A 101 -13.84 3.54 -18.29
N ASN A 102 -13.97 4.16 -17.12
CA ASN A 102 -13.43 5.48 -16.80
C ASN A 102 -13.40 5.68 -15.28
N GLY A 103 -12.81 6.81 -14.85
CA GLY A 103 -12.65 7.10 -13.42
C GLY A 103 -13.97 7.30 -12.67
N LEU A 104 -15.04 7.83 -13.32
CA LEU A 104 -16.33 8.02 -12.66
C LEU A 104 -16.98 6.68 -12.32
N VAL A 105 -17.03 5.76 -13.29
CA VAL A 105 -17.53 4.39 -13.06
C VAL A 105 -16.68 3.66 -12.03
N ALA A 106 -15.36 3.89 -12.05
CA ALA A 106 -14.45 3.31 -11.06
C ALA A 106 -14.80 3.75 -9.64
N LEU A 107 -15.09 5.04 -9.40
CA LEU A 107 -15.49 5.54 -8.07
C LEU A 107 -16.79 4.88 -7.58
N GLU A 108 -17.75 4.63 -8.45
CA GLU A 108 -18.98 3.91 -8.09
C GLU A 108 -18.68 2.46 -7.69
N VAL A 109 -17.83 1.77 -8.48
CA VAL A 109 -17.40 0.41 -8.17
C VAL A 109 -16.64 0.36 -6.85
N ILE A 110 -15.72 1.29 -6.60
CA ILE A 110 -14.96 1.38 -5.34
C ILE A 110 -15.90 1.54 -4.15
N LYS A 111 -16.89 2.43 -4.26
CA LYS A 111 -17.86 2.68 -3.19
C LYS A 111 -18.70 1.44 -2.83
N GLN A 112 -19.05 0.64 -3.82
CA GLN A 112 -19.92 -0.54 -3.65
C GLN A 112 -19.14 -1.81 -3.27
N GLN A 113 -17.96 -2.00 -3.86
CA GLN A 113 -17.26 -3.28 -3.86
C GLN A 113 -15.96 -3.29 -3.04
N GLN A 114 -15.39 -2.09 -2.75
CA GLN A 114 -14.14 -1.90 -1.99
C GLN A 114 -13.02 -2.86 -2.46
N PRO A 115 -12.50 -2.70 -3.68
CA PRO A 115 -11.42 -3.54 -4.20
C PRO A 115 -10.14 -3.35 -3.38
N ASP A 116 -9.31 -4.39 -3.29
CA ASP A 116 -8.07 -4.38 -2.53
C ASP A 116 -6.95 -3.62 -3.24
N ILE A 117 -6.98 -3.56 -4.58
CA ILE A 117 -6.01 -2.86 -5.42
C ILE A 117 -6.65 -2.39 -6.73
N ILE A 118 -6.15 -1.29 -7.28
CA ILE A 118 -6.63 -0.67 -8.52
C ILE A 118 -5.49 -0.59 -9.53
N VAL A 119 -5.76 -1.03 -10.75
CA VAL A 119 -4.90 -0.80 -11.93
C VAL A 119 -5.69 0.07 -12.90
N SER A 120 -5.21 1.27 -13.18
CA SER A 120 -5.91 2.26 -13.99
C SER A 120 -5.06 2.78 -15.13
N ASP A 121 -5.63 2.87 -16.34
CA ASP A 121 -5.04 3.71 -17.39
C ASP A 121 -5.07 5.18 -16.94
N VAL A 122 -4.07 5.92 -17.39
CA VAL A 122 -4.00 7.37 -17.20
C VAL A 122 -4.92 8.08 -18.17
N MET A 123 -4.94 7.69 -19.43
CA MET A 123 -5.60 8.41 -20.51
C MET A 123 -7.01 7.86 -20.80
N MET A 124 -7.99 8.34 -20.05
CA MET A 124 -9.38 7.92 -20.19
C MET A 124 -10.32 9.15 -20.33
N PRO A 125 -11.48 9.00 -21.01
CA PRO A 125 -12.47 10.05 -21.12
C PRO A 125 -13.16 10.33 -19.77
N GLN A 126 -13.81 11.49 -19.66
CA GLN A 126 -14.57 11.97 -18.50
C GLN A 126 -13.70 12.21 -17.25
N MET A 127 -13.16 11.18 -16.64
CA MET A 127 -12.23 11.24 -15.52
C MET A 127 -11.00 10.38 -15.82
N ASN A 128 -9.84 11.01 -15.93
CA ASN A 128 -8.58 10.34 -16.20
C ASN A 128 -8.00 9.66 -14.95
N GLY A 129 -6.98 8.81 -15.14
CA GLY A 129 -6.38 8.04 -14.04
C GLY A 129 -5.72 8.89 -12.96
N TYR A 130 -5.18 10.07 -13.30
CA TYR A 130 -4.63 11.00 -12.32
C TYR A 130 -5.71 11.63 -11.44
N GLN A 131 -6.83 12.04 -12.04
CA GLN A 131 -7.97 12.56 -11.31
C GLN A 131 -8.57 11.49 -10.39
N LEU A 132 -8.74 10.27 -10.91
CA LEU A 132 -9.21 9.13 -10.11
C LEU A 132 -8.27 8.86 -8.92
N CYS A 133 -6.95 8.82 -9.16
CA CYS A 133 -5.97 8.60 -8.10
C CYS A 133 -6.07 9.70 -7.03
N LYS A 134 -6.15 10.96 -7.42
CA LYS A 134 -6.32 12.09 -6.50
C LYS A 134 -7.58 11.95 -5.64
N GLU A 135 -8.73 11.68 -6.24
CA GLU A 135 -10.00 11.47 -5.52
C GLU A 135 -9.91 10.31 -4.51
N ILE A 136 -9.23 9.21 -4.88
CA ILE A 136 -9.02 8.07 -3.99
C ILE A 136 -8.12 8.49 -2.82
N LYS A 137 -6.97 9.13 -3.10
CA LYS A 137 -5.95 9.45 -2.08
C LYS A 137 -6.36 10.57 -1.13
N GLU A 138 -7.23 11.50 -1.57
CA GLU A 138 -7.79 12.54 -0.73
C GLU A 138 -8.97 12.06 0.13
N ASN A 139 -9.60 10.93 -0.20
CA ASN A 139 -10.72 10.39 0.55
C ASN A 139 -10.24 9.39 1.62
N LEU A 140 -10.32 9.79 2.89
CA LEU A 140 -9.86 8.99 4.05
C LEU A 140 -10.44 7.57 4.10
N ASN A 141 -11.64 7.34 3.56
CA ASN A 141 -12.25 6.00 3.61
C ASN A 141 -11.64 5.00 2.62
N ILE A 142 -11.00 5.48 1.55
CA ILE A 142 -10.49 4.66 0.45
C ILE A 142 -9.02 4.95 0.09
N SER A 143 -8.37 5.93 0.75
CA SER A 143 -6.98 6.34 0.48
C SER A 143 -5.96 5.21 0.67
N HIS A 144 -6.30 4.21 1.50
CA HIS A 144 -5.49 3.01 1.73
C HIS A 144 -5.45 2.03 0.55
N ILE A 145 -6.32 2.18 -0.46
CA ILE A 145 -6.34 1.29 -1.62
C ILE A 145 -5.17 1.66 -2.54
N PRO A 146 -4.24 0.72 -2.83
CA PRO A 146 -3.15 0.97 -3.75
C PRO A 146 -3.66 1.23 -5.17
N VAL A 147 -3.08 2.25 -5.82
CA VAL A 147 -3.39 2.62 -7.20
C VAL A 147 -2.13 2.50 -8.05
N ILE A 148 -2.16 1.62 -9.03
CA ILE A 148 -1.13 1.46 -10.06
C ILE A 148 -1.61 2.16 -11.33
N LEU A 149 -0.85 3.14 -11.82
CA LEU A 149 -1.18 3.87 -13.04
C LEU A 149 -0.42 3.30 -14.24
N LEU A 150 -1.16 2.95 -15.29
CA LEU A 150 -0.61 2.54 -16.58
C LEU A 150 -0.49 3.78 -17.48
N THR A 151 0.72 4.14 -17.90
CA THR A 151 0.96 5.39 -18.64
C THR A 151 1.59 5.13 -20.00
N ALA A 152 1.15 5.91 -21.01
CA ALA A 152 1.78 5.90 -22.33
C ALA A 152 3.09 6.71 -22.40
N ARG A 153 3.41 7.49 -21.35
CA ARG A 153 4.59 8.35 -21.31
C ARG A 153 5.58 7.86 -20.26
N ALA A 154 6.79 7.64 -20.71
CA ALA A 154 7.95 7.36 -19.85
C ALA A 154 8.70 8.64 -19.44
N ASP A 155 8.12 9.86 -19.67
CA ASP A 155 8.78 11.12 -19.34
C ASP A 155 8.78 11.36 -17.82
N SER A 156 9.88 11.89 -17.34
CA SER A 156 10.10 12.17 -15.91
C SER A 156 9.08 13.16 -15.31
N GLU A 157 8.52 14.06 -16.12
CA GLU A 157 7.52 15.02 -15.66
C GLU A 157 6.17 14.36 -15.34
N SER A 158 5.71 13.44 -16.20
CA SER A 158 4.47 12.68 -15.98
C SER A 158 4.58 11.73 -14.78
N GLN A 159 5.75 11.11 -14.59
CA GLN A 159 6.04 10.28 -13.41
C GLN A 159 6.07 11.14 -12.15
N MET A 160 6.75 12.29 -12.17
CA MET A 160 6.83 13.18 -11.01
C MET A 160 5.46 13.77 -10.65
N LEU A 161 4.60 14.09 -11.64
CA LEU A 161 3.23 14.53 -11.38
C LEU A 161 2.44 13.46 -10.66
N GLY A 162 2.58 12.23 -11.10
CA GLY A 162 1.85 11.12 -10.52
C GLY A 162 2.29 10.79 -9.09
N TYR A 163 3.59 10.76 -8.80
CA TYR A 163 4.07 10.62 -7.42
C TYR A 163 3.56 11.75 -6.52
N LYS A 164 3.50 12.99 -7.02
CA LYS A 164 2.88 14.11 -6.29
C LYS A 164 1.39 13.90 -6.02
N LEU A 165 0.69 13.17 -6.87
CA LEU A 165 -0.74 12.83 -6.70
C LEU A 165 -0.97 11.59 -5.83
N GLY A 166 0.10 10.95 -5.34
CA GLY A 166 0.05 9.84 -4.38
C GLY A 166 -0.23 8.47 -5.00
N ALA A 167 0.02 8.25 -6.29
CA ALA A 167 -0.05 6.91 -6.85
C ALA A 167 1.07 6.02 -6.26
N ASP A 168 0.73 4.77 -5.97
CA ASP A 168 1.62 3.83 -5.29
C ASP A 168 2.62 3.19 -6.26
N ALA A 169 2.28 3.12 -7.55
CA ALA A 169 3.19 2.67 -8.61
C ALA A 169 2.79 3.19 -9.99
N TYR A 170 3.78 3.22 -10.89
CA TYR A 170 3.66 3.56 -12.30
C TYR A 170 4.20 2.44 -13.15
N LEU A 171 3.48 2.11 -14.23
CA LEU A 171 3.94 1.14 -15.20
C LEU A 171 3.77 1.73 -16.61
N PRO A 172 4.88 2.03 -17.32
CA PRO A 172 4.81 2.55 -18.67
C PRO A 172 4.32 1.49 -19.65
N LYS A 173 3.45 1.89 -20.57
CA LYS A 173 3.03 1.08 -21.73
C LYS A 173 4.04 1.26 -22.87
N PRO A 174 4.49 0.16 -23.55
CA PRO A 174 4.05 -1.22 -23.38
C PRO A 174 4.74 -1.91 -22.20
N PHE A 175 4.04 -2.83 -21.54
CA PHE A 175 4.58 -3.63 -20.43
C PHE A 175 4.27 -5.12 -20.63
N GLU A 176 5.08 -5.96 -20.00
CA GLU A 176 4.85 -7.39 -19.92
C GLU A 176 3.90 -7.71 -18.74
N MET A 177 3.06 -8.73 -18.91
CA MET A 177 2.10 -9.13 -17.87
C MET A 177 2.80 -9.57 -16.58
N GLU A 178 3.97 -10.18 -16.68
CA GLU A 178 4.79 -10.58 -15.53
C GLU A 178 5.28 -9.38 -14.73
N MET A 179 5.62 -8.28 -15.42
CA MET A 179 6.00 -7.03 -14.77
C MET A 179 4.82 -6.40 -14.03
N LEU A 180 3.63 -6.34 -14.65
CA LEU A 180 2.43 -5.87 -13.97
C LEU A 180 2.11 -6.70 -12.73
N LEU A 181 2.17 -8.04 -12.83
CA LEU A 181 1.97 -8.94 -11.70
C LEU A 181 2.99 -8.70 -10.58
N SER A 182 4.26 -8.51 -10.91
CA SER A 182 5.32 -8.23 -9.95
C SER A 182 5.07 -6.92 -9.19
N VAL A 183 4.65 -5.87 -9.89
CA VAL A 183 4.30 -4.57 -9.27
C VAL A 183 3.10 -4.74 -8.33
N ILE A 184 2.04 -5.44 -8.77
CA ILE A 184 0.86 -5.73 -7.95
C ILE A 184 1.26 -6.51 -6.68
N GLN A 185 2.04 -7.59 -6.84
CA GLN A 185 2.48 -8.41 -5.71
C GLN A 185 3.32 -7.62 -4.71
N ASN A 186 4.20 -6.75 -5.18
CA ASN A 186 5.01 -5.90 -4.30
C ASN A 186 4.14 -4.92 -3.50
N GLN A 187 3.17 -4.26 -4.12
CA GLN A 187 2.26 -3.36 -3.40
C GLN A 187 1.44 -4.10 -2.34
N MET A 188 0.92 -5.28 -2.67
CA MET A 188 0.14 -6.08 -1.74
C MET A 188 1.00 -6.67 -0.62
N ARG A 189 2.22 -7.12 -0.92
CA ARG A 189 3.18 -7.63 0.07
C ARG A 189 3.57 -6.54 1.06
N ASN A 190 3.91 -5.35 0.59
CA ASN A 190 4.26 -4.21 1.45
C ASN A 190 3.11 -3.87 2.41
N ARG A 191 1.87 -3.86 1.90
CA ARG A 191 0.68 -3.62 2.74
C ARG A 191 0.51 -4.68 3.83
N GLU A 192 0.64 -5.97 3.49
CA GLU A 192 0.56 -7.05 4.48
C GLU A 192 1.74 -7.05 5.45
N TYR A 193 2.93 -6.67 4.99
CA TYR A 193 4.09 -6.48 5.86
C TYR A 193 3.84 -5.40 6.92
N ILE A 194 3.33 -4.24 6.53
CA ILE A 194 2.96 -3.16 7.46
C ILE A 194 1.92 -3.66 8.46
N LYS A 195 0.84 -4.32 8.00
CA LYS A 195 -0.18 -4.91 8.88
C LYS A 195 0.41 -5.94 9.85
N SER A 196 1.33 -6.80 9.39
CA SER A 196 1.97 -7.81 10.22
C SER A 196 2.84 -7.19 11.32
N ARG A 197 3.55 -6.10 11.02
CA ARG A 197 4.35 -5.34 11.98
C ARG A 197 3.48 -4.73 13.08
N TYR A 198 2.32 -4.18 12.73
CA TYR A 198 1.36 -3.70 13.74
C TYR A 198 0.78 -4.82 14.60
N ARG A 199 0.56 -6.02 14.05
CA ARG A 199 0.08 -7.19 14.81
C ARG A 199 1.16 -7.87 15.64
N GLY A 200 2.42 -7.79 15.23
CA GLY A 200 3.55 -8.44 15.89
C GLY A 200 3.88 -7.87 17.27
N ASN A 201 4.77 -8.57 17.99
CA ASN A 201 5.24 -8.16 19.32
C ASN A 201 6.31 -7.05 19.29
N GLN A 202 6.66 -6.55 18.12
CA GLN A 202 7.59 -5.44 17.97
C GLN A 202 6.90 -4.10 18.24
N PHE A 203 7.69 -3.07 18.56
CA PHE A 203 7.19 -1.72 18.78
C PHE A 203 6.31 -1.26 17.62
N ILE A 204 5.27 -0.47 17.92
CA ILE A 204 4.45 0.15 16.89
C ILE A 204 5.37 1.02 16.02
N LEU A 205 5.35 0.78 14.72
CA LEU A 205 6.05 1.62 13.76
C LEU A 205 5.60 3.07 13.91
N SER A 206 6.53 4.00 13.84
CA SER A 206 6.16 5.39 13.62
C SER A 206 5.47 5.49 12.24
N PRO A 207 4.48 6.38 12.07
CA PRO A 207 3.85 6.58 10.76
C PRO A 207 4.85 6.88 9.64
N GLN A 208 5.99 7.49 9.96
CA GLN A 208 7.08 7.80 9.02
C GLN A 208 7.87 6.56 8.57
N GLU A 209 7.90 5.49 9.38
CA GLU A 209 8.56 4.22 9.03
C GLU A 209 7.67 3.31 8.16
N ALA A 210 6.37 3.60 8.12
CA ALA A 210 5.42 2.88 7.29
C ALA A 210 5.22 3.63 5.96
N THR A 211 5.28 2.92 4.85
CA THR A 211 5.00 3.51 3.52
C THR A 211 3.49 3.70 3.36
N PHE A 212 2.96 4.74 3.96
CA PHE A 212 1.56 5.15 3.81
C PHE A 212 1.39 6.20 2.72
N SER A 213 0.17 6.34 2.20
CA SER A 213 -0.18 7.57 1.48
C SER A 213 -0.12 8.77 2.45
N ASN A 214 0.11 9.97 1.93
CA ASN A 214 0.19 11.18 2.77
C ASN A 214 -1.07 11.36 3.65
N ALA A 215 -2.26 11.06 3.14
CA ALA A 215 -3.51 11.12 3.90
C ALA A 215 -3.58 10.05 5.01
N ASP A 216 -3.06 8.85 4.76
CA ASP A 216 -3.01 7.77 5.74
C ASP A 216 -1.98 8.04 6.83
N GLU A 217 -0.83 8.61 6.46
CA GLU A 217 0.20 9.04 7.40
C GLU A 217 -0.36 10.12 8.36
N GLN A 218 -0.97 11.17 7.82
CA GLN A 218 -1.60 12.22 8.62
C GLN A 218 -2.70 11.68 9.55
N PHE A 219 -3.49 10.74 9.05
CA PHE A 219 -4.50 10.06 9.88
C PHE A 219 -3.86 9.30 11.03
N MET A 220 -2.79 8.51 10.78
CA MET A 220 -2.11 7.72 11.82
C MET A 220 -1.38 8.60 12.82
N ILE A 221 -0.75 9.70 12.38
CA ILE A 221 -0.13 10.68 13.27
C ILE A 221 -1.18 11.24 14.23
N LYS A 222 -2.28 11.79 13.69
CA LYS A 222 -3.35 12.37 14.47
C LYS A 222 -4.00 11.36 15.43
N LEU A 223 -4.23 10.12 14.96
CA LEU A 223 -4.77 9.04 15.78
C LEU A 223 -3.85 8.71 16.97
N ASN A 224 -2.55 8.57 16.70
CA ASN A 224 -1.57 8.23 17.73
C ASN A 224 -1.43 9.36 18.76
N GLU A 225 -1.30 10.60 18.32
CA GLU A 225 -1.24 11.77 19.21
C GLU A 225 -2.47 11.82 20.14
N MET A 226 -3.65 11.60 19.58
CA MET A 226 -4.90 11.62 20.34
C MET A 226 -4.98 10.49 21.36
N ILE A 227 -4.57 9.28 20.98
CA ILE A 227 -4.51 8.14 21.91
C ILE A 227 -3.49 8.45 23.02
N ASP A 228 -2.29 8.88 22.69
CA ASP A 228 -1.19 9.10 23.65
C ASP A 228 -1.52 10.21 24.67
N GLN A 229 -2.17 11.29 24.22
CA GLN A 229 -2.61 12.37 25.10
C GLN A 229 -3.71 11.95 26.09
N ASN A 230 -4.51 10.95 25.74
CA ASN A 230 -5.64 10.51 26.54
C ASN A 230 -5.48 9.09 27.11
N LEU A 231 -4.28 8.52 27.04
CA LEU A 231 -4.01 7.10 27.28
C LEU A 231 -4.32 6.68 28.71
N SER A 232 -4.15 7.59 29.69
CA SER A 232 -4.47 7.36 31.11
C SER A 232 -5.98 7.44 31.43
N GLN A 233 -6.80 7.93 30.50
CA GLN A 233 -8.24 8.04 30.71
C GLN A 233 -8.91 6.67 30.52
N PRO A 234 -9.66 6.16 31.51
CA PRO A 234 -10.34 4.86 31.37
C PRO A 234 -11.46 4.85 30.30
N ASP A 235 -12.02 6.02 30.01
CA ASP A 235 -13.10 6.25 29.03
C ASP A 235 -12.58 6.49 27.60
N LEU A 236 -11.25 6.41 27.39
CA LEU A 236 -10.69 6.39 26.03
C LEU A 236 -11.17 5.13 25.31
N ASP A 237 -12.15 5.29 24.45
CA ASP A 237 -12.77 4.25 23.64
C ASP A 237 -12.98 4.67 22.18
N VAL A 238 -13.57 3.79 21.38
CA VAL A 238 -13.88 4.08 19.96
C VAL A 238 -14.85 5.26 19.84
N LYS A 239 -15.77 5.43 20.78
CA LYS A 239 -16.74 6.54 20.75
C LYS A 239 -16.04 7.89 20.95
N PHE A 240 -15.10 7.95 21.89
CA PHE A 240 -14.24 9.11 22.07
C PHE A 240 -13.48 9.45 20.78
N LEU A 241 -12.79 8.46 20.18
CA LEU A 241 -12.03 8.66 18.95
C LEU A 241 -12.91 9.12 17.78
N THR A 242 -14.11 8.56 17.61
CA THR A 242 -15.02 8.99 16.52
C THR A 242 -15.45 10.45 16.66
N ALA A 243 -15.73 10.89 17.88
CA ALA A 243 -16.09 12.29 18.14
C ALA A 243 -14.93 13.25 17.80
N GLN A 244 -13.72 12.90 18.22
CA GLN A 244 -12.53 13.75 18.03
C GLN A 244 -12.02 13.76 16.59
N MET A 245 -12.11 12.61 15.90
CA MET A 245 -11.67 12.46 14.51
C MET A 245 -12.73 12.94 13.50
N ALA A 246 -13.93 13.32 13.96
CA ALA A 246 -15.07 13.68 13.11
C ALA A 246 -15.41 12.60 12.06
N MET A 247 -15.29 11.34 12.46
CA MET A 247 -15.54 10.18 11.60
C MET A 247 -16.68 9.33 12.13
N SER A 248 -17.39 8.63 11.21
CA SER A 248 -18.34 7.61 11.64
C SER A 248 -17.60 6.43 12.29
N ARG A 249 -18.29 5.71 13.19
CA ARG A 249 -17.73 4.52 13.84
C ARG A 249 -17.25 3.47 12.82
N THR A 250 -18.02 3.26 11.77
CA THR A 250 -17.68 2.31 10.71
C THR A 250 -16.47 2.77 9.92
N SER A 251 -16.40 4.05 9.53
CA SER A 251 -15.24 4.61 8.80
C SER A 251 -13.97 4.52 9.63
N LEU A 252 -14.01 4.91 10.90
CA LEU A 252 -12.87 4.83 11.80
C LEU A 252 -12.39 3.37 12.00
N TYR A 253 -13.34 2.45 12.26
CA TYR A 253 -13.03 1.04 12.44
C TYR A 253 -12.38 0.44 11.19
N ASN A 254 -12.97 0.66 10.02
CA ASN A 254 -12.44 0.14 8.76
C ASN A 254 -11.05 0.72 8.47
N LYS A 255 -10.87 2.04 8.67
CA LYS A 255 -9.61 2.71 8.44
C LYS A 255 -8.48 2.16 9.32
N ILE A 256 -8.70 2.05 10.63
CA ILE A 256 -7.72 1.48 11.56
C ILE A 256 -7.43 0.03 11.16
N LYS A 257 -8.46 -0.78 10.89
CA LYS A 257 -8.30 -2.18 10.51
C LYS A 257 -7.51 -2.36 9.20
N GLU A 258 -7.77 -1.51 8.22
CA GLU A 258 -7.08 -1.56 6.92
C GLU A 258 -5.60 -1.14 7.03
N LEU A 259 -5.28 -0.16 7.85
CA LEU A 259 -3.90 0.30 8.02
C LEU A 259 -3.09 -0.58 8.97
N THR A 260 -3.71 -1.09 10.05
CA THR A 260 -2.99 -1.79 11.12
C THR A 260 -3.31 -3.29 11.19
N GLY A 261 -4.36 -3.73 10.50
CA GLY A 261 -4.88 -5.09 10.62
C GLY A 261 -5.58 -5.40 11.94
N MET A 262 -5.75 -4.41 12.85
CA MET A 262 -6.34 -4.56 14.18
C MET A 262 -7.66 -3.81 14.29
N GLY A 263 -8.55 -4.28 15.19
CA GLY A 263 -9.71 -3.51 15.61
C GLY A 263 -9.30 -2.25 16.40
N ALA A 264 -10.16 -1.23 16.42
CA ALA A 264 -9.84 0.04 17.10
C ALA A 264 -9.58 -0.12 18.61
N ASN A 265 -10.36 -0.97 19.30
CA ASN A 265 -10.12 -1.27 20.71
C ASN A 265 -8.81 -2.02 20.94
N ASP A 266 -8.47 -2.96 20.05
CA ASP A 266 -7.22 -3.72 20.13
C ASP A 266 -6.03 -2.78 19.91
N TYR A 267 -6.18 -1.81 19.01
CA TYR A 267 -5.18 -0.79 18.75
C TYR A 267 -4.95 0.11 19.98
N ILE A 268 -6.00 0.61 20.62
CA ILE A 268 -5.91 1.38 21.89
C ILE A 268 -5.20 0.53 22.96
N ASN A 269 -5.65 -0.70 23.16
CA ASN A 269 -5.08 -1.59 24.16
C ASN A 269 -3.60 -1.88 23.88
N ARG A 270 -3.23 -2.04 22.61
CA ARG A 270 -1.83 -2.21 22.20
C ARG A 270 -1.00 -0.99 22.60
N ARG A 271 -1.45 0.24 22.33
CA ARG A 271 -0.77 1.47 22.74
C ARG A 271 -0.60 1.56 24.27
N ARG A 272 -1.65 1.17 25.03
CA ARG A 272 -1.58 1.10 26.49
C ARG A 272 -0.51 0.12 26.98
N ILE A 273 -0.44 -1.07 26.38
CA ILE A 273 0.57 -2.09 26.74
C ILE A 273 1.98 -1.62 26.36
N ASP A 274 2.18 -0.99 25.21
CA ASP A 274 3.49 -0.47 24.81
C ASP A 274 3.98 0.64 25.74
N LYS A 275 3.08 1.53 26.21
CA LYS A 275 3.40 2.52 27.27
C LYS A 275 3.72 1.85 28.61
N ALA A 276 2.97 0.79 28.98
CA ALA A 276 3.24 0.04 30.19
C ALA A 276 4.62 -0.62 30.18
N ILE A 277 5.09 -1.12 29.04
CA ILE A 277 6.46 -1.68 28.89
C ILE A 277 7.50 -0.62 29.24
N ILE A 278 7.35 0.60 28.74
CA ILE A 278 8.27 1.70 29.05
C ILE A 278 8.29 1.97 30.56
N LEU A 279 7.11 2.04 31.19
CA LEU A 279 7.02 2.26 32.63
C LEU A 279 7.57 1.10 33.45
N LEU A 280 7.35 -0.15 33.03
CA LEU A 280 7.90 -1.35 33.67
C LEU A 280 9.43 -1.38 33.66
N THR A 281 10.06 -0.85 32.62
CA THR A 281 11.51 -0.87 32.45
C THR A 281 12.22 0.37 33.00
N GLN A 282 11.52 1.51 33.10
CA GLN A 282 12.12 2.80 33.39
C GLN A 282 11.62 3.44 34.69
N SER A 283 10.72 2.79 35.44
CA SER A 283 10.20 3.34 36.70
C SER A 283 10.03 2.27 37.77
N ASP A 284 10.03 2.72 39.03
CA ASP A 284 9.80 1.88 40.21
C ASP A 284 8.31 1.79 40.60
N MET A 285 7.40 2.30 39.78
CA MET A 285 5.95 2.24 39.99
C MET A 285 5.47 0.80 40.19
N SER A 286 4.55 0.58 41.12
CA SER A 286 3.92 -0.72 41.28
C SER A 286 3.14 -1.14 40.01
N ILE A 287 2.88 -2.44 39.86
CA ILE A 287 2.07 -2.93 38.73
C ILE A 287 0.67 -2.32 38.73
N THR A 288 0.12 -2.03 39.92
CA THR A 288 -1.18 -1.37 40.07
C THR A 288 -1.12 0.07 39.56
N GLU A 289 -0.16 0.86 40.01
CA GLU A 289 0.03 2.25 39.54
C GLU A 289 0.24 2.33 38.04
N ILE A 290 1.06 1.44 37.47
CA ILE A 290 1.25 1.35 36.00
C ILE A 290 -0.08 1.05 35.30
N SER A 291 -0.84 0.06 35.80
CA SER A 291 -2.15 -0.28 35.25
C SER A 291 -3.10 0.93 35.19
N GLU A 292 -3.17 1.69 36.26
CA GLU A 292 -3.97 2.91 36.35
C GLU A 292 -3.43 4.02 35.44
N GLN A 293 -2.11 4.23 35.45
CA GLN A 293 -1.45 5.26 34.61
C GLN A 293 -1.66 5.05 33.12
N VAL A 294 -1.76 3.80 32.68
CA VAL A 294 -2.05 3.47 31.27
C VAL A 294 -3.54 3.29 30.97
N GLY A 295 -4.43 3.66 31.91
CA GLY A 295 -5.87 3.79 31.70
C GLY A 295 -6.67 2.49 31.83
N PHE A 296 -6.16 1.47 32.56
CA PHE A 296 -6.96 0.30 32.90
C PHE A 296 -7.65 0.47 34.24
N THR A 297 -8.96 0.31 34.26
CA THR A 297 -9.76 0.35 35.48
C THR A 297 -9.47 -0.82 36.43
N TYR A 298 -9.11 -1.98 35.87
CA TYR A 298 -8.87 -3.19 36.65
C TYR A 298 -7.49 -3.78 36.32
N GLN A 299 -6.61 -3.84 37.32
CA GLN A 299 -5.28 -4.44 37.22
C GLN A 299 -5.30 -5.89 36.70
N ARG A 300 -6.32 -6.67 37.10
CA ARG A 300 -6.46 -8.06 36.65
C ARG A 300 -6.62 -8.15 35.12
N TYR A 301 -7.44 -7.29 34.53
CA TYR A 301 -7.62 -7.23 33.08
C TYR A 301 -6.33 -6.81 32.37
N PHE A 302 -5.67 -5.77 32.89
CA PHE A 302 -4.34 -5.36 32.41
C PHE A 302 -3.35 -6.53 32.40
N SER A 303 -3.20 -7.25 33.51
CA SER A 303 -2.24 -8.35 33.63
C SER A 303 -2.56 -9.52 32.70
N THR A 304 -3.84 -9.84 32.49
CA THR A 304 -4.28 -10.86 31.54
C THR A 304 -3.94 -10.46 30.11
N LEU A 305 -4.31 -9.25 29.70
CA LEU A 305 -4.05 -8.73 28.37
C LEU A 305 -2.54 -8.60 28.09
N PHE A 306 -1.76 -8.12 29.08
CA PHE A 306 -0.30 -8.04 28.96
C PHE A 306 0.31 -9.43 28.72
N LYS A 307 -0.15 -10.44 29.47
CA LYS A 307 0.31 -11.82 29.30
C LYS A 307 -0.07 -12.39 27.94
N GLU A 308 -1.27 -12.14 27.44
CA GLU A 308 -1.71 -12.53 26.10
C GLU A 308 -0.83 -11.90 25.00
N MET A 309 -0.48 -10.64 25.17
CA MET A 309 0.30 -9.90 24.16
C MET A 309 1.81 -10.15 24.24
N LYS A 310 2.37 -10.44 25.41
CA LYS A 310 3.84 -10.56 25.64
C LYS A 310 4.29 -11.94 26.07
N GLY A 311 3.37 -12.89 26.26
CA GLY A 311 3.69 -14.26 26.69
C GLY A 311 4.02 -14.41 28.17
N MET A 312 4.16 -13.31 28.93
CA MET A 312 4.51 -13.30 30.34
C MET A 312 3.79 -12.21 31.12
N THR A 313 3.69 -12.35 32.43
CA THR A 313 3.04 -11.34 33.28
C THR A 313 3.87 -10.05 33.38
N PRO A 314 3.25 -8.88 33.71
CA PRO A 314 3.98 -7.62 33.93
C PRO A 314 5.12 -7.74 34.95
N SER A 315 4.91 -8.49 36.04
CA SER A 315 5.92 -8.70 37.08
C SER A 315 7.11 -9.53 36.55
N GLN A 316 6.84 -10.59 35.77
CA GLN A 316 7.89 -11.39 35.11
C GLN A 316 8.64 -10.56 34.09
N PHE A 317 7.93 -9.73 33.33
CA PHE A 317 8.55 -8.85 32.34
C PHE A 317 9.51 -7.86 33.01
N ARG A 318 9.09 -7.20 34.11
CA ARG A 318 9.96 -6.32 34.91
C ARG A 318 11.19 -7.03 35.42
N ALA A 319 11.03 -8.25 35.98
CA ALA A 319 12.16 -9.01 36.53
C ALA A 319 13.20 -9.36 35.45
N GLN A 320 12.79 -9.54 34.21
CA GLN A 320 13.69 -9.85 33.09
C GLN A 320 14.31 -8.62 32.40
N HIS A 321 13.58 -7.49 32.36
CA HIS A 321 13.95 -6.34 31.53
C HIS A 321 14.04 -5.02 32.32
N GLY A 322 13.68 -5.00 33.60
CA GLY A 322 13.82 -3.84 34.46
C GLY A 322 15.30 -3.53 34.66
N SER A 323 15.69 -2.26 34.51
CA SER A 323 17.04 -1.81 34.78
C SER A 323 17.39 -2.07 36.23
N THR A 324 18.35 -2.95 36.51
CA THR A 324 18.93 -3.14 37.84
C THR A 324 19.73 -1.88 38.18
N GLN A 325 19.06 -0.80 38.62
CA GLN A 325 19.75 0.26 39.36
C GLN A 325 19.76 -0.10 40.85
N GLN A 326 20.45 -1.17 41.18
CA GLN A 326 20.86 -1.48 42.55
C GLN A 326 22.11 -2.32 42.50
N GLN A 327 23.25 -1.68 42.38
CA GLN A 327 24.51 -2.12 42.97
C GLN A 327 25.55 -1.02 42.75
N SER A 328 25.55 0.00 43.64
CA SER A 328 26.73 0.75 44.04
C SER A 328 26.38 1.52 45.30
N GLU A 329 26.44 0.87 46.45
CA GLU A 329 26.86 1.42 47.73
C GLU A 329 28.10 0.67 48.17
#